data_12377c02257b8300b6f35969c5a0bb05
#
_entry.id   12377c02257b8300b6f35969c5a0bb05
#
_cell.length_a   1.000
_cell.length_b   1.000
_cell.length_c   1.000
_cell.angle_alpha   90.00
_cell.angle_beta   90.00
_cell.angle_gamma   90.00
#
_symmetry.space_group_name_H-M   'P 1'
#
loop_
_entity.id
_entity.type
_entity.pdbx_description
1 polymer ?
#
loop_
_entity_poly.entity_id
_entity_poly.type
_entity_poly.pdbx_seq_one_letter_code
_entity_poly.pdbx_strand_id
1 'polypeptide(L)'
;SLSEKDRLTMNAAKMIREDYLQQNAFDDVDTYTSFKKQVALLSNILTFDAEANRALELGAYFREIMEGTVELRDRIARSKFIHEDQLEKIQALSQTIEETLHQILAQGGLDNERH
;
A
#
# COMPACT_ATOMS: atom_id res chain seq x y z
N SER A 1 -1.86 3.79 -24.49
CA SER A 1 -1.32 4.18 -23.19
C SER A 1 -2.33 3.93 -22.08
N LEU A 2 -1.84 3.55 -20.92
CA LEU A 2 -2.68 3.26 -19.77
C LEU A 2 -3.06 4.55 -19.05
N SER A 3 -4.31 4.63 -18.58
CA SER A 3 -4.73 5.72 -17.71
C SER A 3 -4.00 5.64 -16.35
N GLU A 4 -4.00 6.73 -15.62
CA GLU A 4 -3.41 6.75 -14.28
C GLU A 4 -4.08 5.76 -13.35
N LYS A 5 -5.41 5.62 -13.46
CA LYS A 5 -6.16 4.64 -12.68
C LYS A 5 -5.74 3.20 -13.00
N ASP A 6 -5.51 2.90 -14.27
CA ASP A 6 -5.05 1.58 -14.69
C ASP A 6 -3.66 1.28 -14.15
N ARG A 7 -2.80 2.29 -14.11
CA ARG A 7 -1.45 2.15 -13.54
C ARG A 7 -1.50 1.85 -12.05
N LEU A 8 -2.40 2.48 -11.31
CA LEU A 8 -2.60 2.15 -9.89
C LEU A 8 -3.09 0.72 -9.72
N THR A 9 -4.02 0.29 -10.55
CA THR A 9 -4.53 -1.09 -10.52
C THR A 9 -3.41 -2.09 -10.77
N MET A 10 -2.55 -1.82 -11.75
CA MET A 10 -1.39 -2.67 -12.02
C MET A 10 -0.40 -2.69 -10.88
N ASN A 11 -0.20 -1.54 -10.21
CA ASN A 11 0.65 -1.47 -9.04
C ASN A 11 0.12 -2.34 -7.91
N ALA A 12 -1.18 -2.28 -7.63
CA ALA A 12 -1.81 -3.11 -6.61
C ALA A 12 -1.66 -4.60 -6.94
N ALA A 13 -1.89 -4.97 -8.20
CA ALA A 13 -1.73 -6.35 -8.64
C ALA A 13 -0.29 -6.84 -8.43
N LYS A 14 0.70 -5.99 -8.72
CA LYS A 14 2.11 -6.31 -8.50
C LYS A 14 2.40 -6.51 -7.02
N MET A 15 1.90 -5.64 -6.16
CA MET A 15 2.08 -5.76 -4.71
C MET A 15 1.47 -7.06 -4.17
N ILE A 16 0.28 -7.41 -4.63
CA ILE A 16 -0.36 -8.65 -4.23
C ILE A 16 0.48 -9.84 -4.66
N ARG A 17 0.93 -9.84 -5.91
CA ARG A 17 1.71 -10.95 -6.45
C ARG A 17 3.06 -11.09 -5.74
N GLU A 18 3.79 -10.00 -5.55
CA GLU A 18 5.15 -10.04 -5.01
C GLU A 18 5.20 -10.06 -3.49
N ASP A 19 4.32 -9.32 -2.85
CA ASP A 19 4.40 -9.12 -1.40
C ASP A 19 3.51 -10.07 -0.62
N TYR A 20 2.48 -10.60 -1.23
CA TYR A 20 1.52 -11.48 -0.55
C TYR A 20 1.57 -12.91 -1.09
N LEU A 21 1.32 -13.11 -2.37
CA LEU A 21 1.24 -14.46 -2.93
C LEU A 21 2.60 -15.15 -2.96
N GLN A 22 3.66 -14.44 -3.30
CA GLN A 22 5.00 -15.00 -3.35
C GLN A 22 5.48 -15.42 -1.97
N GLN A 23 5.15 -14.65 -0.94
CA GLN A 23 5.46 -15.00 0.44
C GLN A 23 4.81 -16.33 0.81
N ASN A 24 3.56 -16.52 0.47
CA ASN A 24 2.82 -17.75 0.79
C ASN A 24 3.40 -18.96 0.07
N ALA A 25 3.96 -18.77 -1.12
CA ALA A 25 4.53 -19.87 -1.91
C ALA A 25 5.87 -20.35 -1.37
N PHE A 26 6.65 -19.46 -0.74
CA PHE A 26 8.00 -19.79 -0.28
C PHE A 26 8.08 -20.15 1.19
N ASP A 27 7.02 -20.01 1.94
CA ASP A 27 7.02 -20.22 3.37
C ASP A 27 6.58 -21.62 3.73
N ASP A 28 7.37 -22.61 3.30
CA ASP A 28 7.10 -24.02 3.60
C ASP A 28 7.24 -24.37 5.08
N VAL A 29 8.10 -23.61 5.77
CA VAL A 29 8.43 -23.93 7.17
C VAL A 29 7.38 -23.37 8.11
N ASP A 30 6.72 -22.29 7.68
CA ASP A 30 5.75 -21.62 8.51
C ASP A 30 4.36 -21.79 7.91
N THR A 31 3.93 -23.04 7.88
CA THR A 31 2.59 -23.38 7.45
C THR A 31 1.52 -22.72 8.29
N TYR A 32 1.93 -21.97 9.32
CA TYR A 32 1.05 -21.32 10.28
C TYR A 32 1.21 -19.81 10.32
N THR A 33 1.50 -19.18 9.15
CA THR A 33 1.21 -17.75 9.09
C THR A 33 -0.27 -17.63 9.43
N SER A 34 -0.58 -17.03 10.56
CA SER A 34 -1.96 -17.01 11.03
C SER A 34 -2.85 -16.35 10.00
N PHE A 35 -4.08 -16.77 9.97
CA PHE A 35 -5.09 -16.16 9.12
C PHE A 35 -5.15 -14.64 9.37
N LYS A 36 -5.01 -14.23 10.62
CA LYS A 36 -5.01 -12.82 11.00
C LYS A 36 -3.86 -12.06 10.36
N LYS A 37 -2.67 -12.65 10.31
CA LYS A 37 -1.53 -12.00 9.66
C LYS A 37 -1.76 -11.89 8.15
N GLN A 38 -2.26 -12.95 7.53
CA GLN A 38 -2.57 -12.93 6.10
C GLN A 38 -3.59 -11.84 5.76
N VAL A 39 -4.64 -11.73 6.56
CA VAL A 39 -5.66 -10.68 6.40
C VAL A 39 -5.04 -9.29 6.55
N ALA A 40 -4.18 -9.11 7.56
CA ALA A 40 -3.55 -7.82 7.79
C ALA A 40 -2.64 -7.40 6.63
N LEU A 41 -1.84 -8.33 6.10
CA LEU A 41 -0.95 -8.08 4.97
C LEU A 41 -1.74 -7.67 3.72
N LEU A 42 -2.75 -8.45 3.38
CA LEU A 42 -3.58 -8.16 2.21
C LEU A 42 -4.38 -6.88 2.40
N SER A 43 -4.93 -6.69 3.59
CA SER A 43 -5.70 -5.48 3.92
C SER A 43 -4.88 -4.21 3.72
N ASN A 44 -3.60 -4.21 4.10
CA ASN A 44 -2.73 -3.04 3.90
C ASN A 44 -2.54 -2.73 2.42
N ILE A 45 -2.38 -3.74 1.58
CA ILE A 45 -2.25 -3.54 0.13
C ILE A 45 -3.54 -2.95 -0.44
N LEU A 46 -4.69 -3.50 -0.03
CA LEU A 46 -5.98 -3.02 -0.51
C LEU A 46 -6.28 -1.60 0.01
N THR A 47 -5.89 -1.30 1.24
CA THR A 47 -6.03 0.05 1.81
C THR A 47 -5.17 1.04 1.02
N PHE A 48 -3.94 0.68 0.70
CA PHE A 48 -3.09 1.51 -0.14
C PHE A 48 -3.75 1.78 -1.49
N ASP A 49 -4.25 0.75 -2.14
CA ASP A 49 -4.91 0.89 -3.45
C ASP A 49 -6.12 1.80 -3.36
N ALA A 50 -6.97 1.61 -2.36
CA ALA A 50 -8.18 2.42 -2.18
C ALA A 50 -7.84 3.89 -1.91
N GLU A 51 -6.88 4.15 -1.02
CA GLU A 51 -6.48 5.51 -0.69
C GLU A 51 -5.77 6.20 -1.84
N ALA A 52 -4.94 5.48 -2.58
CA ALA A 52 -4.27 6.02 -3.76
C ALA A 52 -5.28 6.37 -4.86
N ASN A 53 -6.26 5.50 -5.10
CA ASN A 53 -7.32 5.78 -6.05
C ASN A 53 -8.15 6.99 -5.64
N ARG A 54 -8.45 7.11 -4.35
CA ARG A 54 -9.18 8.26 -3.83
C ARG A 54 -8.39 9.55 -4.04
N ALA A 55 -7.09 9.54 -3.74
CA ALA A 55 -6.23 10.69 -3.95
C ALA A 55 -6.22 11.09 -5.43
N LEU A 56 -6.14 10.11 -6.32
CA LEU A 56 -6.18 10.36 -7.76
C LEU A 56 -7.50 11.00 -8.19
N GLU A 57 -8.62 10.49 -7.70
CA GLU A 57 -9.95 11.03 -8.01
C GLU A 57 -10.11 12.47 -7.49
N LEU A 58 -9.47 12.81 -6.39
CA LEU A 58 -9.54 14.13 -5.77
C LEU A 58 -8.48 15.10 -6.31
N GLY A 59 -7.68 14.69 -7.30
CA GLY A 59 -6.82 15.60 -8.03
C GLY A 59 -5.32 15.40 -7.88
N ALA A 60 -4.87 14.44 -7.09
CA ALA A 60 -3.45 14.09 -7.05
C ALA A 60 -3.07 13.39 -8.35
N TYR A 61 -1.82 13.58 -8.77
CA TYR A 61 -1.30 12.90 -9.95
C TYR A 61 -0.67 11.56 -9.58
N PHE A 62 -0.74 10.60 -10.48
CA PHE A 62 -0.10 9.30 -10.30
C PHE A 62 1.36 9.44 -9.90
N ARG A 63 2.08 10.34 -10.56
CA ARG A 63 3.50 10.58 -10.25
C ARG A 63 3.71 11.03 -8.81
N GLU A 64 2.88 11.96 -8.32
CA GLU A 64 2.96 12.44 -6.94
C GLU A 64 2.71 11.31 -5.95
N ILE A 65 1.72 10.48 -6.24
CA ILE A 65 1.38 9.33 -5.40
C ILE A 65 2.57 8.35 -5.35
N MET A 66 3.12 8.01 -6.49
CA MET A 66 4.21 7.03 -6.55
C MET A 66 5.51 7.55 -5.93
N GLU A 67 5.87 8.79 -6.20
CA GLU A 67 7.08 9.38 -5.62
C GLU A 67 6.94 9.58 -4.10
N GLY A 68 5.75 9.93 -3.64
CA GLY A 68 5.49 10.17 -2.23
C GLY A 68 5.29 8.91 -1.40
N THR A 69 5.20 7.73 -2.03
CA THR A 69 4.92 6.48 -1.31
C THR A 69 6.01 5.42 -1.45
N VAL A 70 7.21 5.80 -1.89
CA VAL A 70 8.31 4.85 -2.06
C VAL A 70 8.63 4.14 -0.75
N GLU A 71 8.83 4.88 0.33
CA GLU A 71 9.14 4.31 1.63
C GLU A 71 7.96 3.54 2.21
N LEU A 72 6.75 4.06 2.03
CA LEU A 72 5.54 3.40 2.52
C LEU A 72 5.35 2.04 1.83
N ARG A 73 5.50 2.00 0.50
CA ARG A 73 5.38 0.75 -0.24
C ARG A 73 6.44 -0.27 0.16
N ASP A 74 7.66 0.21 0.45
CA ASP A 74 8.72 -0.66 0.96
C ASP A 74 8.35 -1.23 2.34
N ARG A 75 7.80 -0.41 3.23
CA ARG A 75 7.34 -0.88 4.53
C ARG A 75 6.22 -1.90 4.42
N ILE A 76 5.29 -1.68 3.49
CA ILE A 76 4.22 -2.65 3.23
C ILE A 76 4.82 -3.98 2.76
N ALA A 77 5.76 -3.92 1.82
CA ALA A 77 6.42 -5.11 1.31
C ALA A 77 7.18 -5.87 2.40
N ARG A 78 7.88 -5.15 3.28
CA ARG A 78 8.65 -5.75 4.37
C ARG A 78 7.80 -6.25 5.53
N SER A 79 6.56 -5.83 5.61
CA SER A 79 5.69 -6.23 6.72
C SER A 79 5.47 -7.73 6.77
N LYS A 80 5.66 -8.44 5.67
CA LYS A 80 5.61 -9.90 5.62
C LYS A 80 6.64 -10.56 6.53
N PHE A 81 7.73 -9.86 6.84
CA PHE A 81 8.79 -10.38 7.73
C PHE A 81 8.53 -10.09 9.20
N ILE A 82 7.50 -9.32 9.53
CA ILE A 82 7.12 -9.07 10.91
C ILE A 82 6.51 -10.35 11.49
N HIS A 83 7.01 -10.76 12.66
CA HIS A 83 6.53 -11.96 13.32
C HIS A 83 5.07 -11.80 13.78
N GLU A 84 4.34 -12.89 13.81
CA GLU A 84 2.93 -12.91 14.24
C GLU A 84 2.71 -12.32 15.63
N ASP A 85 3.69 -12.47 16.52
CA ASP A 85 3.62 -11.90 17.87
C ASP A 85 3.52 -10.37 17.84
N GLN A 86 3.84 -9.75 16.70
CA GLN A 86 3.80 -8.31 16.50
C GLN A 86 2.75 -7.92 15.46
N LEU A 87 1.66 -8.68 15.41
CA LEU A 87 0.58 -8.44 14.45
C LEU A 87 0.07 -7.00 14.49
N GLU A 88 0.03 -6.38 15.66
CA GLU A 88 -0.43 -5.01 15.81
C GLU A 88 0.42 -4.02 15.01
N LYS A 89 1.69 -4.32 14.79
CA LYS A 89 2.57 -3.47 13.96
C LYS A 89 2.16 -3.54 12.49
N ILE A 90 1.74 -4.71 12.04
CA ILE A 90 1.25 -4.86 10.66
C ILE A 90 -0.06 -4.10 10.51
N GLN A 91 -0.98 -4.29 11.46
CA GLN A 91 -2.29 -3.64 11.42
C GLN A 91 -2.17 -2.12 11.51
N ALA A 92 -1.20 -1.61 12.28
CA ALA A 92 -1.00 -0.18 12.43
C ALA A 92 -0.57 0.51 11.12
N LEU A 93 -0.04 -0.23 10.15
CA LEU A 93 0.33 0.35 8.86
C LEU A 93 -0.86 0.94 8.12
N SER A 94 -2.08 0.44 8.34
CA SER A 94 -3.26 0.98 7.67
C SER A 94 -3.45 2.46 7.96
N GLN A 95 -3.22 2.87 9.20
CA GLN A 95 -3.31 4.28 9.58
C GLN A 95 -2.20 5.10 8.92
N THR A 96 -0.99 4.57 8.89
CA THR A 96 0.14 5.24 8.21
C THR A 96 -0.14 5.41 6.73
N ILE A 97 -0.74 4.42 6.09
CA ILE A 97 -1.14 4.48 4.69
C ILE A 97 -2.13 5.63 4.47
N GLU A 98 -3.18 5.69 5.28
CA GLU A 98 -4.19 6.75 5.18
C GLU A 98 -3.57 8.12 5.36
N GLU A 99 -2.77 8.31 6.41
CA GLU A 99 -2.12 9.59 6.69
C GLU A 99 -1.20 10.03 5.56
N THR A 100 -0.41 9.10 5.03
CA THR A 100 0.54 9.41 3.95
C THR A 100 -0.19 9.87 2.70
N LEU A 101 -1.22 9.16 2.29
CA LEU A 101 -1.98 9.52 1.09
C LEU A 101 -2.76 10.82 1.29
N HIS A 102 -3.29 11.08 2.49
CA HIS A 102 -3.95 12.34 2.81
C HIS A 102 -2.97 13.51 2.73
N GLN A 103 -1.74 13.33 3.20
CA GLN A 103 -0.70 14.36 3.12
C GLN A 103 -0.32 14.65 1.67
N ILE A 104 -0.18 13.63 0.86
CA ILE A 104 0.13 13.80 -0.56
C ILE A 104 -0.96 14.58 -1.25
N LEU A 105 -2.22 14.27 -1.00
CA LEU A 105 -3.35 14.97 -1.57
C LEU A 105 -3.39 16.43 -1.12
N ALA A 106 -3.17 16.69 0.17
CA ALA A 106 -3.15 18.04 0.71
C ALA A 106 -2.03 18.87 0.11
N GLN A 107 -0.85 18.29 -0.04
CA GLN A 107 0.29 18.97 -0.63
C GLN A 107 0.06 19.29 -2.10
N GLY A 108 -0.47 18.32 -2.85
CA GLY A 108 -0.82 18.52 -4.26
C GLY A 108 -1.88 19.60 -4.45
N GLY A 109 -2.89 19.64 -3.57
CA GLY A 109 -3.92 20.67 -3.58
C GLY A 109 -3.36 22.05 -3.35
N LEU A 110 -2.43 22.19 -2.40
CA LEU A 110 -1.77 23.47 -2.14
C LEU A 110 -0.93 23.92 -3.33
N ASP A 111 -0.20 23.00 -3.95
CA ASP A 111 0.62 23.33 -5.11
C ASP A 111 -0.24 23.75 -6.30
N ASN A 112 -1.38 23.11 -6.49
CA ASN A 112 -2.32 23.44 -7.55
C ASN A 112 -2.97 24.82 -7.34
N GLU A 113 -3.23 25.19 -6.10
CA GLU A 113 -3.79 26.51 -5.78
C GLU A 113 -2.81 27.64 -6.02
N ARG A 114 -1.51 27.36 -6.03
CA ARG A 114 -0.46 28.36 -6.30
C ARG A 114 -0.29 28.67 -7.77
N HIS A 115 -0.89 27.89 -8.62
CA HIS A 115 -0.86 28.11 -10.05
C HIS A 115 -2.17 28.72 -10.53
#